data_13e09412cb72138dee3c72e37775b76b
#
_entry.id   13e09412cb72138dee3c72e37775b76b
#
_cell.length_a   1.000
_cell.length_b   1.000
_cell.length_c   1.000
_cell.angle_alpha   90.00
_cell.angle_beta   90.00
_cell.angle_gamma   90.00
#
_symmetry.space_group_name_H-M   'P 1'
#
loop_
_entity.id
_entity.type
_entity.pdbx_description
1 polymer ?
#
loop_
_entity_poly.entity_id
_entity_poly.type
_entity_poly.pdbx_seq_one_letter_code
_entity_poly.pdbx_strand_id
1 'polypeptide(L)'
;LNAVGRKKIKYPALLPLFVPCIDLVSETHILNAFELGADGVILLGCENSHLEQIETAVKFANMALSAFDLGERVFLISDGQCDAEDFAKETADFVKELSPSPIRNMKREKIDFTKPKRDVLLELIQNLHKKTKVHPSLIEENTQFPFADVAIDSKCTICNACVNLCSTNALSKEGNKVNFVYGNCIACGLCERACPEEAITLESALDFSRLVEKEGKTLVEPELIACAGCGKLFMSRSAFERISELLKEREGDSGGKGELSVEEQLELLRYCEDCRASKAVE
;
A
#
# COMPACT_ATOMS: atom_id res chain seq x y z
N LEU A 1 11.38 -29.86 19.38
CA LEU A 1 10.40 -30.46 20.30
C LEU A 1 10.70 -31.96 20.55
N ASN A 2 10.93 -32.77 19.54
CA ASN A 2 11.26 -34.19 19.76
C ASN A 2 12.53 -34.40 20.59
N ALA A 3 13.57 -33.60 20.37
CA ALA A 3 14.79 -33.62 21.16
C ALA A 3 14.55 -33.21 22.61
N VAL A 4 13.76 -32.14 22.84
CA VAL A 4 13.34 -31.67 24.17
C VAL A 4 12.59 -32.78 24.91
N GLY A 5 11.65 -33.44 24.25
CA GLY A 5 10.90 -34.56 24.83
C GLY A 5 11.78 -35.75 25.18
N ARG A 6 12.75 -36.14 24.32
CA ARG A 6 13.70 -37.23 24.59
C ARG A 6 14.62 -36.94 25.79
N LYS A 7 15.09 -35.68 25.92
CA LYS A 7 15.94 -35.22 27.03
C LYS A 7 15.14 -34.92 28.31
N LYS A 8 13.77 -34.99 28.25
CA LYS A 8 12.86 -34.64 29.37
C LYS A 8 13.06 -33.23 29.90
N ILE A 9 13.44 -32.30 29.03
CA ILE A 9 13.63 -30.89 29.38
C ILE A 9 12.25 -30.23 29.55
N LYS A 10 12.09 -29.49 30.64
CA LYS A 10 10.86 -28.71 30.88
C LYS A 10 10.85 -27.45 30.01
N TYR A 11 9.75 -27.20 29.32
CA TYR A 11 9.51 -25.97 28.56
C TYR A 11 8.09 -25.47 28.84
N PRO A 12 7.77 -24.19 28.54
CA PRO A 12 6.46 -23.63 28.82
C PRO A 12 5.36 -24.33 28.01
N ALA A 13 4.10 -24.15 28.42
CA ALA A 13 2.96 -24.67 27.68
C ALA A 13 2.83 -23.92 26.34
N LEU A 14 3.16 -24.61 25.24
CA LEU A 14 3.08 -24.12 23.87
C LEU A 14 2.13 -25.01 23.06
N LEU A 15 1.41 -24.42 22.12
CA LEU A 15 0.68 -25.15 21.09
C LEU A 15 1.56 -25.28 19.84
N PRO A 16 2.20 -26.44 19.60
CA PRO A 16 3.05 -26.59 18.43
C PRO A 16 2.21 -26.77 17.17
N LEU A 17 2.53 -25.98 16.15
CA LEU A 17 1.99 -26.12 14.81
C LEU A 17 3.13 -26.49 13.87
N PHE A 18 2.95 -27.57 13.12
CA PHE A 18 3.92 -28.01 12.11
C PHE A 18 3.53 -27.38 10.77
N VAL A 19 4.49 -26.73 10.13
CA VAL A 19 4.37 -26.24 8.75
C VAL A 19 5.42 -26.89 7.86
N PRO A 20 5.13 -27.20 6.60
CA PRO A 20 6.09 -27.88 5.70
C PRO A 20 7.37 -27.07 5.50
N CYS A 21 7.26 -25.74 5.43
CA CYS A 21 8.36 -24.79 5.35
C CYS A 21 7.99 -23.51 6.09
N ILE A 22 8.90 -23.01 6.91
CA ILE A 22 8.68 -21.76 7.66
C ILE A 22 8.58 -20.56 6.71
N ASP A 23 9.20 -20.58 5.53
CA ASP A 23 9.13 -19.53 4.52
C ASP A 23 7.71 -19.30 3.97
N LEU A 24 6.80 -20.26 4.20
CA LEU A 24 5.37 -20.08 3.87
C LEU A 24 4.63 -19.20 4.89
N VAL A 25 5.23 -18.95 6.05
CA VAL A 25 4.62 -18.13 7.09
C VAL A 25 4.87 -16.65 6.77
N SER A 26 3.80 -15.91 6.58
CA SER A 26 3.84 -14.48 6.33
C SER A 26 3.23 -13.70 7.48
N GLU A 27 3.36 -12.39 7.45
CA GLU A 27 2.77 -11.46 8.42
C GLU A 27 1.25 -11.68 8.58
N THR A 28 0.54 -12.07 7.52
CA THR A 28 -0.90 -12.37 7.60
C THR A 28 -1.21 -13.60 8.44
N HIS A 29 -0.40 -14.65 8.35
CA HIS A 29 -0.55 -15.84 9.18
C HIS A 29 -0.25 -15.53 10.64
N ILE A 30 0.79 -14.74 10.90
CA ILE A 30 1.17 -14.31 12.26
C ILE A 30 0.05 -13.47 12.89
N LEU A 31 -0.43 -12.43 12.19
CA LEU A 31 -1.49 -11.58 12.70
C LEU A 31 -2.81 -12.33 12.89
N ASN A 32 -3.10 -13.32 12.03
CA ASN A 32 -4.28 -14.17 12.20
C ASN A 32 -4.22 -15.04 13.46
N ALA A 33 -3.02 -15.44 13.94
CA ALA A 33 -2.91 -16.14 15.21
C ALA A 33 -3.43 -15.28 16.37
N PHE A 34 -3.18 -13.97 16.36
CA PHE A 34 -3.73 -13.04 17.34
C PHE A 34 -5.24 -12.84 17.18
N GLU A 35 -5.73 -12.81 15.92
CA GLU A 35 -7.18 -12.82 15.64
C GLU A 35 -7.86 -14.04 16.25
N LEU A 36 -7.19 -15.19 16.26
CA LEU A 36 -7.64 -16.44 16.87
C LEU A 36 -7.45 -16.51 18.39
N GLY A 37 -6.78 -15.52 18.99
CA GLY A 37 -6.64 -15.39 20.44
C GLY A 37 -5.30 -15.87 21.00
N ALA A 38 -4.23 -15.94 20.19
CA ALA A 38 -2.90 -16.19 20.69
C ALA A 38 -2.41 -15.04 21.58
N ASP A 39 -1.67 -15.36 22.62
CA ASP A 39 -0.97 -14.38 23.47
C ASP A 39 0.37 -13.97 22.89
N GLY A 40 1.02 -14.89 22.17
CA GLY A 40 2.27 -14.67 21.44
C GLY A 40 2.49 -15.77 20.40
N VAL A 41 3.44 -15.53 19.50
CA VAL A 41 3.83 -16.47 18.43
C VAL A 41 5.35 -16.65 18.46
N ILE A 42 5.79 -17.90 18.47
CA ILE A 42 7.20 -18.25 18.32
C ILE A 42 7.39 -18.96 17.00
N LEU A 43 8.27 -18.44 16.16
CA LEU A 43 8.68 -19.07 14.92
C LEU A 43 10.02 -19.74 15.12
N LEU A 44 10.13 -21.00 14.69
CA LEU A 44 11.38 -21.76 14.74
C LEU A 44 11.86 -21.96 13.31
N GLY A 45 12.97 -21.31 12.95
CA GLY A 45 13.64 -21.46 11.68
C GLY A 45 14.23 -22.86 11.48
N CYS A 46 14.64 -23.15 10.28
CA CYS A 46 15.39 -24.36 9.93
C CYS A 46 16.66 -23.96 9.15
N GLU A 47 17.62 -24.89 9.05
CA GLU A 47 18.92 -24.65 8.39
C GLU A 47 18.80 -24.14 6.93
N ASN A 48 17.69 -24.44 6.25
CA ASN A 48 17.45 -24.10 4.85
C ASN A 48 16.43 -22.95 4.70
N SER A 49 16.05 -22.23 5.76
CA SER A 49 15.08 -21.16 5.67
C SER A 49 15.70 -19.87 5.14
N HIS A 50 14.89 -19.09 4.37
CA HIS A 50 15.25 -17.75 3.96
C HIS A 50 14.94 -16.77 5.11
N LEU A 51 15.87 -16.68 6.08
CA LEU A 51 15.69 -15.93 7.32
C LEU A 51 15.26 -14.49 7.10
N GLU A 52 15.79 -13.82 6.09
CA GLU A 52 15.46 -12.42 5.78
C GLU A 52 13.96 -12.18 5.54
N GLN A 53 13.28 -13.12 4.84
CA GLN A 53 11.85 -13.01 4.59
C GLN A 53 11.04 -13.20 5.87
N ILE A 54 11.46 -14.14 6.71
CA ILE A 54 10.80 -14.42 7.98
C ILE A 54 11.00 -13.26 8.96
N GLU A 55 12.23 -12.74 9.05
CA GLU A 55 12.57 -11.57 9.86
C GLU A 55 11.74 -10.35 9.46
N THR A 56 11.57 -10.14 8.15
CA THR A 56 10.72 -9.09 7.62
C THR A 56 9.25 -9.27 8.05
N ALA A 57 8.72 -10.49 7.97
CA ALA A 57 7.35 -10.78 8.39
C ALA A 57 7.16 -10.60 9.91
N VAL A 58 8.15 -11.02 10.72
CA VAL A 58 8.17 -10.84 12.18
C VAL A 58 8.23 -9.36 12.53
N LYS A 59 9.14 -8.61 11.87
CA LYS A 59 9.26 -7.16 12.07
C LYS A 59 7.95 -6.46 11.78
N PHE A 60 7.32 -6.74 10.63
CA PHE A 60 6.02 -6.15 10.28
C PHE A 60 4.95 -6.49 11.32
N ALA A 61 4.86 -7.77 11.74
CA ALA A 61 3.85 -8.19 12.70
C ALA A 61 4.03 -7.51 14.06
N ASN A 62 5.26 -7.41 14.58
CA ASN A 62 5.55 -6.70 15.83
C ASN A 62 5.27 -5.19 15.72
N MET A 63 5.62 -4.56 14.60
CA MET A 63 5.27 -3.16 14.33
C MET A 63 3.75 -2.96 14.33
N ALA A 64 3.00 -3.84 13.64
CA ALA A 64 1.55 -3.79 13.63
C ALA A 64 0.94 -3.94 15.02
N LEU A 65 1.40 -4.93 15.80
CA LEU A 65 0.92 -5.15 17.16
C LEU A 65 1.25 -3.96 18.08
N SER A 66 2.46 -3.41 17.97
CA SER A 66 2.89 -2.24 18.74
C SER A 66 2.10 -0.98 18.36
N ALA A 67 1.76 -0.79 17.07
CA ALA A 67 0.94 0.31 16.61
C ALA A 67 -0.48 0.31 17.23
N PHE A 68 -0.95 -0.86 17.65
CA PHE A 68 -2.24 -1.04 18.32
C PHE A 68 -2.12 -1.28 19.84
N ASP A 69 -1.02 -0.85 20.47
CA ASP A 69 -0.75 -0.95 21.91
C ASP A 69 -0.73 -2.40 22.46
N LEU A 70 -0.46 -3.38 21.61
CA LEU A 70 -0.35 -4.78 22.03
C LEU A 70 1.10 -5.15 22.42
N GLY A 71 2.09 -4.34 22.01
CA GLY A 71 3.49 -4.61 22.21
C GLY A 71 4.07 -5.69 21.30
N GLU A 72 5.35 -5.98 21.43
CA GLU A 72 6.00 -7.04 20.67
C GLU A 72 5.62 -8.41 21.23
N ARG A 73 5.10 -9.29 20.36
CA ARG A 73 4.55 -10.59 20.75
C ARG A 73 4.94 -11.72 19.80
N VAL A 74 5.86 -11.43 18.90
CA VAL A 74 6.34 -12.42 17.93
C VAL A 74 7.85 -12.57 18.12
N PHE A 75 8.29 -13.79 18.34
CA PHE A 75 9.68 -14.14 18.55
C PHE A 75 10.16 -15.12 17.48
N LEU A 76 11.34 -14.89 16.92
CA LEU A 76 11.99 -15.76 15.96
C LEU A 76 13.23 -16.38 16.57
N ILE A 77 13.25 -17.71 16.63
CA ILE A 77 14.45 -18.51 16.90
C ILE A 77 15.02 -18.86 15.54
N SER A 78 16.05 -18.12 15.13
CA SER A 78 16.60 -18.19 13.76
C SER A 78 17.68 -19.26 13.61
N ASP A 79 18.27 -19.71 14.69
CA ASP A 79 19.36 -20.67 14.67
C ASP A 79 18.83 -22.10 14.52
N GLY A 80 18.98 -22.66 13.31
CA GLY A 80 18.68 -24.10 13.06
C GLY A 80 19.53 -25.07 13.88
N GLN A 81 20.58 -24.57 14.57
CA GLN A 81 21.43 -25.33 15.47
C GLN A 81 21.06 -25.17 16.95
N CYS A 82 19.98 -24.40 17.24
CA CYS A 82 19.47 -24.23 18.59
C CYS A 82 19.27 -25.60 19.24
N ASP A 83 20.04 -25.89 20.28
CA ASP A 83 19.90 -27.16 20.99
C ASP A 83 18.60 -27.20 21.82
N ALA A 84 18.28 -28.37 22.39
CA ALA A 84 17.03 -28.53 23.13
C ALA A 84 16.96 -27.72 24.42
N GLU A 85 18.10 -27.37 24.99
CA GLU A 85 18.24 -26.59 26.25
C GLU A 85 18.09 -25.12 25.95
N ASP A 86 18.74 -24.62 24.89
CA ASP A 86 18.63 -23.25 24.43
C ASP A 86 17.19 -22.95 24.00
N PHE A 87 16.58 -23.83 23.19
CA PHE A 87 15.18 -23.69 22.82
C PHE A 87 14.25 -23.58 24.05
N ALA A 88 14.44 -24.47 25.04
CA ALA A 88 13.60 -24.44 26.23
C ALA A 88 13.79 -23.16 27.05
N LYS A 89 15.02 -22.65 27.13
CA LYS A 89 15.35 -21.41 27.83
C LYS A 89 14.77 -20.20 27.12
N GLU A 90 15.05 -20.02 25.82
CA GLU A 90 14.57 -18.86 25.03
C GLU A 90 13.05 -18.79 25.01
N THR A 91 12.37 -19.95 24.81
CA THR A 91 10.91 -20.00 24.86
C THR A 91 10.36 -19.69 26.25
N ALA A 92 11.04 -20.14 27.34
CA ALA A 92 10.62 -19.84 28.70
C ALA A 92 10.77 -18.36 29.04
N ASP A 93 11.88 -17.74 28.62
CA ASP A 93 12.15 -16.32 28.83
C ASP A 93 11.11 -15.48 28.09
N PHE A 94 10.86 -15.76 26.82
CA PHE A 94 9.83 -15.08 26.05
C PHE A 94 8.43 -15.19 26.67
N VAL A 95 8.00 -16.41 27.03
CA VAL A 95 6.67 -16.62 27.63
C VAL A 95 6.54 -15.95 29.00
N LYS A 96 7.63 -15.86 29.77
CA LYS A 96 7.63 -15.19 31.09
C LYS A 96 7.41 -13.68 30.98
N GLU A 97 7.95 -13.07 29.95
CA GLU A 97 7.79 -11.63 29.67
C GLU A 97 6.41 -11.30 29.06
N LEU A 98 5.73 -12.31 28.50
CA LEU A 98 4.49 -12.14 27.78
C LEU A 98 3.31 -11.98 28.76
N SER A 99 2.64 -10.84 28.69
CA SER A 99 1.33 -10.68 29.36
C SER A 99 0.21 -11.26 28.47
N PRO A 100 -0.92 -11.71 29.05
CA PRO A 100 -2.07 -12.13 28.27
C PRO A 100 -2.51 -11.04 27.29
N SER A 101 -2.77 -11.43 26.03
CA SER A 101 -3.21 -10.48 25.02
C SER A 101 -4.56 -9.86 25.38
N PRO A 102 -4.70 -8.53 25.38
CA PRO A 102 -5.96 -7.85 25.67
C PRO A 102 -7.12 -8.30 24.76
N ILE A 103 -6.80 -8.75 23.54
CA ILE A 103 -7.81 -9.15 22.55
C ILE A 103 -8.10 -10.66 22.52
N ARG A 104 -7.39 -11.48 23.30
CA ARG A 104 -7.47 -12.95 23.25
C ARG A 104 -8.87 -13.54 23.44
N ASN A 105 -9.72 -12.89 24.24
CA ASN A 105 -11.07 -13.33 24.57
C ASN A 105 -12.15 -12.61 23.75
N MET A 106 -11.76 -11.77 22.80
CA MET A 106 -12.70 -11.05 21.95
C MET A 106 -13.28 -11.96 20.86
N LYS A 107 -14.37 -11.50 20.24
CA LYS A 107 -14.98 -12.22 19.11
C LYS A 107 -13.94 -12.42 18.00
N ARG A 108 -13.83 -13.67 17.53
CA ARG A 108 -12.94 -14.07 16.44
C ARG A 108 -13.67 -13.86 15.13
N GLU A 109 -13.02 -13.16 14.19
CA GLU A 109 -13.54 -13.04 12.84
C GLU A 109 -12.89 -14.12 11.95
N LYS A 110 -13.68 -14.71 11.06
CA LYS A 110 -13.15 -15.69 10.11
C LYS A 110 -12.50 -14.95 8.96
N ILE A 111 -11.21 -15.13 8.81
CA ILE A 111 -10.42 -14.55 7.71
C ILE A 111 -10.45 -15.50 6.50
N ASP A 112 -10.72 -14.95 5.33
CA ASP A 112 -10.72 -15.69 4.07
C ASP A 112 -9.37 -15.55 3.37
N PHE A 113 -8.53 -16.55 3.50
CA PHE A 113 -7.20 -16.63 2.88
C PHE A 113 -7.23 -16.94 1.37
N THR A 114 -8.40 -17.09 0.75
CA THR A 114 -8.50 -17.22 -0.72
C THR A 114 -8.41 -15.85 -1.41
N LYS A 115 -8.58 -14.75 -0.66
CA LYS A 115 -8.41 -13.38 -1.14
C LYS A 115 -6.93 -13.06 -1.41
N PRO A 116 -6.64 -12.03 -2.21
CA PRO A 116 -5.29 -11.50 -2.35
C PRO A 116 -4.65 -11.19 -0.99
N LYS A 117 -3.34 -11.48 -0.85
CA LYS A 117 -2.62 -11.29 0.42
C LYS A 117 -2.79 -9.87 1.00
N ARG A 118 -2.83 -8.85 0.14
CA ARG A 118 -3.03 -7.45 0.55
C ARG A 118 -4.40 -7.24 1.22
N ASP A 119 -5.45 -7.79 0.65
CA ASP A 119 -6.80 -7.66 1.19
C ASP A 119 -6.92 -8.36 2.54
N VAL A 120 -6.31 -9.54 2.69
CA VAL A 120 -6.22 -10.27 3.96
C VAL A 120 -5.49 -9.45 5.01
N LEU A 121 -4.36 -8.83 4.64
CA LEU A 121 -3.58 -7.99 5.53
C LEU A 121 -4.39 -6.78 6.02
N LEU A 122 -5.03 -6.06 5.11
CA LEU A 122 -5.85 -4.91 5.44
C LEU A 122 -7.04 -5.28 6.34
N GLU A 123 -7.68 -6.43 6.08
CA GLU A 123 -8.76 -6.95 6.91
C GLU A 123 -8.28 -7.23 8.35
N LEU A 124 -7.11 -7.86 8.51
CA LEU A 124 -6.50 -8.12 9.82
C LEU A 124 -6.14 -6.83 10.57
N ILE A 125 -5.53 -5.86 9.90
CA ILE A 125 -5.21 -4.54 10.49
C ILE A 125 -6.49 -3.81 10.93
N GLN A 126 -7.54 -3.83 10.11
CA GLN A 126 -8.83 -3.24 10.47
C GLN A 126 -9.49 -3.95 11.65
N ASN A 127 -9.33 -5.28 11.77
CA ASN A 127 -9.84 -6.03 12.90
C ASN A 127 -9.07 -5.70 14.19
N LEU A 128 -7.75 -5.54 14.13
CA LEU A 128 -6.95 -5.05 15.26
C LEU A 128 -7.46 -3.67 15.71
N HIS A 129 -7.63 -2.74 14.78
CA HIS A 129 -8.18 -1.40 15.08
C HIS A 129 -9.55 -1.47 15.76
N LYS A 130 -10.48 -2.28 15.23
CA LYS A 130 -11.83 -2.43 15.81
C LYS A 130 -11.79 -3.02 17.24
N LYS A 131 -10.89 -3.96 17.50
CA LYS A 131 -10.76 -4.63 18.79
C LYS A 131 -10.07 -3.77 19.83
N THR A 132 -8.97 -3.15 19.47
CA THR A 132 -8.20 -2.31 20.41
C THR A 132 -8.81 -0.92 20.58
N LYS A 133 -9.51 -0.41 19.56
CA LYS A 133 -9.99 0.98 19.44
C LYS A 133 -8.87 2.01 19.52
N VAL A 134 -7.63 1.59 19.29
CA VAL A 134 -6.45 2.44 19.23
C VAL A 134 -6.34 3.03 17.83
N HIS A 135 -6.14 4.34 17.72
CA HIS A 135 -5.75 4.99 16.48
C HIS A 135 -4.23 4.89 16.37
N PRO A 136 -3.72 4.08 15.45
CA PRO A 136 -2.29 3.89 15.34
C PRO A 136 -1.60 5.17 14.86
N SER A 137 -0.42 5.44 15.41
CA SER A 137 0.40 6.61 15.05
C SER A 137 1.81 6.24 14.59
N LEU A 138 2.07 4.93 14.42
CA LEU A 138 3.38 4.44 14.01
C LEU A 138 3.58 4.68 12.50
N ILE A 139 4.65 5.40 12.16
CA ILE A 139 5.09 5.66 10.79
C ILE A 139 6.55 5.22 10.68
N GLU A 140 6.89 4.46 9.63
CA GLU A 140 8.26 4.10 9.24
C GLU A 140 8.53 4.68 7.85
N GLU A 141 9.33 5.76 7.79
CA GLU A 141 9.79 6.35 6.53
C GLU A 141 10.89 5.50 5.89
N ASN A 142 11.05 5.60 4.58
CA ASN A 142 12.02 4.82 3.80
C ASN A 142 11.95 3.32 4.09
N THR A 143 10.74 2.81 4.26
CA THR A 143 10.49 1.42 4.64
C THR A 143 10.83 0.45 3.51
N GLN A 144 11.25 -0.77 3.89
CA GLN A 144 11.38 -1.90 2.96
C GLN A 144 10.04 -2.58 2.64
N PHE A 145 8.98 -2.25 3.39
CA PHE A 145 7.66 -2.81 3.14
C PHE A 145 7.01 -2.17 1.90
N PRO A 146 6.20 -2.92 1.14
CA PRO A 146 5.61 -2.44 -0.10
C PRO A 146 4.44 -1.48 0.13
N PHE A 147 4.73 -0.35 0.78
CA PHE A 147 3.81 0.76 1.00
C PHE A 147 4.48 2.07 0.63
N ALA A 148 3.72 2.97 0.05
CA ALA A 148 4.20 4.31 -0.28
C ALA A 148 3.07 5.32 -0.25
N ASP A 149 3.41 6.54 0.08
CA ASP A 149 2.55 7.69 -0.19
C ASP A 149 2.78 8.19 -1.62
N VAL A 150 1.74 8.79 -2.17
CA VAL A 150 1.77 9.37 -3.52
C VAL A 150 1.32 10.81 -3.42
N ALA A 151 2.13 11.72 -3.95
CA ALA A 151 1.76 13.11 -4.13
C ALA A 151 1.67 13.46 -5.62
N ILE A 152 0.76 14.34 -5.97
CA ILE A 152 0.57 14.86 -7.32
C ILE A 152 0.62 16.37 -7.27
N ASP A 153 1.51 16.98 -8.04
CA ASP A 153 1.68 18.43 -8.08
C ASP A 153 0.77 19.13 -9.11
N SER A 154 0.87 20.45 -9.20
CA SER A 154 0.04 21.31 -10.06
C SER A 154 0.28 21.14 -11.56
N LYS A 155 1.35 20.47 -11.98
CA LYS A 155 1.62 20.18 -13.41
C LYS A 155 0.70 19.08 -13.96
N CYS A 156 -0.06 18.39 -13.10
CA CYS A 156 -0.94 17.30 -13.50
C CYS A 156 -1.98 17.75 -14.51
N THR A 157 -1.96 17.19 -15.70
CA THR A 157 -2.91 17.46 -16.81
C THR A 157 -4.15 16.56 -16.79
N ILE A 158 -4.27 15.64 -15.79
CA ILE A 158 -5.35 14.64 -15.69
C ILE A 158 -5.43 13.72 -16.91
N CYS A 159 -4.30 13.35 -17.47
CA CYS A 159 -4.20 12.47 -18.64
C CYS A 159 -4.59 11.01 -18.35
N ASN A 160 -4.78 10.62 -17.08
CA ASN A 160 -5.14 9.27 -16.61
C ASN A 160 -4.07 8.19 -16.77
N ALA A 161 -2.86 8.46 -17.22
CA ALA A 161 -1.82 7.46 -17.39
C ALA A 161 -1.56 6.67 -16.08
N CYS A 162 -1.42 7.38 -14.96
CA CYS A 162 -1.20 6.78 -13.64
C CYS A 162 -2.37 5.91 -13.16
N VAL A 163 -3.62 6.32 -13.43
CA VAL A 163 -4.82 5.56 -13.06
C VAL A 163 -4.92 4.28 -13.89
N ASN A 164 -4.71 4.36 -15.22
CA ASN A 164 -4.82 3.22 -16.12
C ASN A 164 -3.73 2.16 -15.87
N LEU A 165 -2.56 2.56 -15.36
CA LEU A 165 -1.43 1.67 -15.09
C LEU A 165 -1.43 1.12 -13.66
N CYS A 166 -2.29 1.61 -12.78
CA CYS A 166 -2.36 1.14 -11.40
C CYS A 166 -3.06 -0.21 -11.31
N SER A 167 -2.30 -1.31 -11.31
CA SER A 167 -2.82 -2.68 -11.28
C SER A 167 -3.60 -3.04 -10.01
N THR A 168 -3.39 -2.30 -8.93
CA THR A 168 -4.06 -2.52 -7.64
C THR A 168 -5.22 -1.56 -7.40
N ASN A 169 -5.52 -0.69 -8.37
CA ASN A 169 -6.53 0.35 -8.24
C ASN A 169 -6.32 1.26 -7.00
N ALA A 170 -5.06 1.45 -6.60
CA ALA A 170 -4.73 2.42 -5.56
C ALA A 170 -5.02 3.85 -6.02
N LEU A 171 -4.80 4.14 -7.31
CA LEU A 171 -5.21 5.38 -7.96
C LEU A 171 -6.50 5.16 -8.74
N SER A 172 -7.43 6.07 -8.60
CA SER A 172 -8.71 6.06 -9.33
C SER A 172 -9.09 7.48 -9.73
N LYS A 173 -9.94 7.59 -10.78
CA LYS A 173 -10.48 8.87 -11.21
C LYS A 173 -11.98 8.92 -10.97
N GLU A 174 -12.43 10.00 -10.36
CA GLU A 174 -13.84 10.30 -10.19
C GLU A 174 -14.12 11.72 -10.71
N GLY A 175 -14.83 11.81 -11.83
CA GLY A 175 -14.97 13.07 -12.54
C GLY A 175 -13.60 13.62 -12.98
N ASN A 176 -13.22 14.77 -12.42
CA ASN A 176 -11.92 15.42 -12.67
C ASN A 176 -10.94 15.29 -11.48
N LYS A 177 -11.27 14.47 -10.49
CA LYS A 177 -10.43 14.24 -9.33
C LYS A 177 -9.65 12.95 -9.49
N VAL A 178 -8.42 12.93 -9.03
CA VAL A 178 -7.64 11.71 -8.85
C VAL A 178 -7.61 11.40 -7.36
N ASN A 179 -8.13 10.23 -7.02
CA ASN A 179 -8.20 9.72 -5.66
C ASN A 179 -7.16 8.63 -5.45
N PHE A 180 -6.68 8.50 -4.22
CA PHE A 180 -5.67 7.53 -3.82
C PHE A 180 -6.08 6.79 -2.56
N VAL A 181 -6.10 5.46 -2.62
CA VAL A 181 -6.31 4.57 -1.48
C VAL A 181 -4.97 3.99 -1.06
N TYR A 182 -4.43 4.48 0.03
CA TYR A 182 -3.10 4.13 0.52
C TYR A 182 -2.91 2.62 0.72
N GLY A 183 -3.88 1.95 1.36
CA GLY A 183 -3.82 0.51 1.63
C GLY A 183 -3.65 -0.37 0.38
N ASN A 184 -4.10 0.11 -0.78
CA ASN A 184 -4.00 -0.61 -2.04
C ASN A 184 -2.64 -0.40 -2.74
N CYS A 185 -1.86 0.61 -2.36
CA CYS A 185 -0.57 0.89 -2.99
C CYS A 185 0.47 -0.17 -2.62
N ILE A 186 1.19 -0.68 -3.62
CA ILE A 186 2.27 -1.65 -3.46
C ILE A 186 3.66 -1.07 -3.75
N ALA A 187 3.79 0.24 -3.76
CA ALA A 187 5.05 0.95 -3.98
C ALA A 187 5.79 0.56 -5.29
N CYS A 188 5.08 0.20 -6.36
CA CYS A 188 5.70 -0.28 -7.60
C CYS A 188 6.33 0.83 -8.46
N GLY A 189 6.05 2.11 -8.21
CA GLY A 189 6.59 3.27 -8.91
C GLY A 189 6.10 3.45 -10.36
N LEU A 190 5.14 2.65 -10.84
CA LEU A 190 4.65 2.76 -12.22
C LEU A 190 3.97 4.09 -12.50
N CYS A 191 3.21 4.63 -11.54
CA CYS A 191 2.52 5.91 -11.69
C CYS A 191 3.49 7.08 -11.86
N GLU A 192 4.58 7.11 -11.11
CA GLU A 192 5.63 8.13 -11.17
C GLU A 192 6.36 8.06 -12.52
N ARG A 193 6.85 6.87 -12.91
CA ARG A 193 7.57 6.67 -14.18
C ARG A 193 6.72 6.90 -15.43
N ALA A 194 5.42 6.69 -15.35
CA ALA A 194 4.52 6.85 -16.48
C ALA A 194 3.93 8.25 -16.61
N CYS A 195 4.21 9.15 -15.66
CA CYS A 195 3.70 10.51 -15.72
C CYS A 195 4.43 11.32 -16.78
N PRO A 196 3.77 11.77 -17.88
CA PRO A 196 4.44 12.53 -18.93
C PRO A 196 4.86 13.94 -18.48
N GLU A 197 4.23 14.44 -17.40
CA GLU A 197 4.50 15.77 -16.84
C GLU A 197 5.42 15.72 -15.61
N GLU A 198 5.92 14.53 -15.24
CA GLU A 198 6.73 14.32 -14.04
C GLU A 198 6.09 14.94 -12.77
N ALA A 199 4.77 14.91 -12.72
CA ALA A 199 3.96 15.55 -11.68
C ALA A 199 3.70 14.64 -10.47
N ILE A 200 4.23 13.41 -10.46
CA ILE A 200 3.98 12.42 -9.41
C ILE A 200 5.27 12.12 -8.67
N THR A 201 5.21 12.18 -7.35
CA THR A 201 6.27 11.68 -6.46
C THR A 201 5.74 10.55 -5.60
N LEU A 202 6.59 9.54 -5.38
CA LEU A 202 6.29 8.38 -4.59
C LEU A 202 7.33 8.26 -3.47
N GLU A 203 6.85 8.27 -2.21
CA GLU A 203 7.69 8.16 -1.03
C GLU A 203 7.38 6.87 -0.28
N SER A 204 8.39 5.99 -0.16
CA SER A 204 8.24 4.74 0.59
C SER A 204 8.02 5.04 2.07
N ALA A 205 6.85 4.73 2.58
CA ALA A 205 6.49 4.91 3.97
C ALA A 205 5.45 3.88 4.38
N LEU A 206 5.58 3.33 5.59
CA LEU A 206 4.57 2.48 6.22
C LEU A 206 3.88 3.30 7.31
N ASP A 207 2.63 3.64 7.09
CA ASP A 207 1.79 4.41 8.01
C ASP A 207 0.55 3.58 8.40
N PHE A 208 0.56 3.07 9.63
CA PHE A 208 -0.55 2.25 10.13
C PHE A 208 -1.85 3.04 10.30
N SER A 209 -1.79 4.36 10.49
CA SER A 209 -2.99 5.20 10.58
C SER A 209 -3.78 5.18 9.27
N ARG A 210 -3.07 5.20 8.16
CA ARG A 210 -3.66 5.18 6.83
C ARG A 210 -4.12 3.80 6.38
N LEU A 211 -3.60 2.72 6.98
CA LEU A 211 -4.05 1.36 6.69
C LEU A 211 -5.44 1.06 7.26
N VAL A 212 -5.88 1.80 8.27
CA VAL A 212 -7.25 1.66 8.82
C VAL A 212 -8.27 2.52 8.09
N GLU A 213 -7.83 3.50 7.29
CA GLU A 213 -8.69 4.32 6.46
C GLU A 213 -9.18 3.52 5.24
N LYS A 214 -10.49 3.58 4.98
CA LYS A 214 -11.10 2.92 3.81
C LYS A 214 -11.33 3.88 2.66
N GLU A 215 -11.48 5.16 2.98
CA GLU A 215 -11.78 6.20 2.01
C GLU A 215 -10.52 6.68 1.32
N GLY A 216 -10.60 6.89 0.01
CA GLY A 216 -9.51 7.44 -0.76
C GLY A 216 -9.33 8.94 -0.48
N LYS A 217 -8.07 9.39 -0.40
CA LYS A 217 -7.73 10.81 -0.36
C LYS A 217 -7.72 11.38 -1.77
N THR A 218 -8.36 12.51 -2.01
CA THR A 218 -8.21 13.26 -3.25
C THR A 218 -6.79 13.88 -3.30
N LEU A 219 -6.01 13.48 -4.30
CA LEU A 219 -4.65 13.99 -4.51
C LEU A 219 -4.64 15.27 -5.33
N VAL A 220 -5.50 15.34 -6.35
CA VAL A 220 -5.61 16.51 -7.21
C VAL A 220 -7.05 16.71 -7.66
N GLU A 221 -7.47 17.96 -7.62
CA GLU A 221 -8.71 18.48 -8.19
C GLU A 221 -8.36 19.74 -8.97
N PRO A 222 -8.28 19.66 -10.32
CA PRO A 222 -7.79 20.76 -11.11
C PRO A 222 -8.83 21.85 -11.29
N GLU A 223 -8.37 23.07 -11.50
CA GLU A 223 -9.18 24.15 -12.05
C GLU A 223 -9.55 23.82 -13.51
N LEU A 224 -10.84 23.87 -13.82
CA LEU A 224 -11.32 23.64 -15.18
C LEU A 224 -11.55 24.96 -15.90
N ILE A 225 -11.27 24.99 -17.21
CA ILE A 225 -11.61 26.09 -18.09
C ILE A 225 -12.99 25.89 -18.75
N ALA A 226 -13.67 26.99 -18.97
CA ALA A 226 -14.95 27.00 -19.67
C ALA A 226 -14.77 27.05 -21.19
N CYS A 227 -15.59 26.32 -21.91
CA CYS A 227 -15.67 26.37 -23.35
C CYS A 227 -16.08 27.77 -23.84
N ALA A 228 -15.34 28.35 -24.78
CA ALA A 228 -15.63 29.68 -25.35
C ALA A 228 -16.96 29.73 -26.13
N GLY A 229 -17.49 28.57 -26.58
CA GLY A 229 -18.74 28.49 -27.30
C GLY A 229 -19.98 28.29 -26.42
N CYS A 230 -19.95 27.30 -25.50
CA CYS A 230 -21.12 26.90 -24.72
C CYS A 230 -20.99 27.08 -23.21
N GLY A 231 -19.84 27.53 -22.71
CA GLY A 231 -19.60 27.73 -21.28
C GLY A 231 -19.40 26.46 -20.44
N LYS A 232 -19.51 25.27 -21.02
CA LYS A 232 -19.29 24.00 -20.32
C LYS A 232 -17.84 23.90 -19.86
N LEU A 233 -17.61 23.52 -18.59
CA LEU A 233 -16.29 23.17 -18.09
C LEU A 233 -15.83 21.86 -18.72
N PHE A 234 -14.63 21.81 -19.36
CA PHE A 234 -14.27 20.65 -20.17
C PHE A 234 -12.81 20.18 -20.08
N MET A 235 -11.88 21.07 -19.75
CA MET A 235 -10.44 20.78 -19.72
C MET A 235 -9.79 21.40 -18.49
N SER A 236 -8.76 20.76 -17.92
CA SER A 236 -7.98 21.37 -16.86
C SER A 236 -7.12 22.53 -17.40
N ARG A 237 -6.94 23.57 -16.58
CA ARG A 237 -6.07 24.69 -16.92
C ARG A 237 -4.66 24.25 -17.26
N SER A 238 -4.09 23.33 -16.47
CA SER A 238 -2.76 22.76 -16.70
C SER A 238 -2.65 22.02 -18.05
N ALA A 239 -3.69 21.25 -18.44
CA ALA A 239 -3.72 20.60 -19.75
C ALA A 239 -3.78 21.63 -20.90
N PHE A 240 -4.58 22.68 -20.73
CA PHE A 240 -4.67 23.75 -21.73
C PHE A 240 -3.32 24.48 -21.90
N GLU A 241 -2.67 24.83 -20.79
CA GLU A 241 -1.37 25.49 -20.81
C GLU A 241 -0.32 24.60 -21.46
N ARG A 242 -0.25 23.33 -21.07
CA ARG A 242 0.72 22.36 -21.62
C ARG A 242 0.54 22.12 -23.14
N ILE A 243 -0.69 21.93 -23.58
CA ILE A 243 -0.98 21.78 -25.03
C ILE A 243 -0.62 23.07 -25.78
N SER A 244 -0.94 24.22 -25.19
CA SER A 244 -0.61 25.52 -25.80
C SER A 244 0.90 25.73 -25.95
N GLU A 245 1.71 25.31 -24.96
CA GLU A 245 3.17 25.31 -25.04
C GLU A 245 3.68 24.41 -26.17
N LEU A 246 3.21 23.16 -26.18
CA LEU A 246 3.62 22.18 -27.20
C LEU A 246 3.27 22.64 -28.64
N LEU A 247 2.14 23.31 -28.82
CA LEU A 247 1.77 23.88 -30.13
C LEU A 247 2.72 25.01 -30.54
N LYS A 248 3.10 25.89 -29.62
CA LYS A 248 4.06 26.98 -29.88
C LYS A 248 5.47 26.47 -30.16
N GLU A 249 5.92 25.42 -29.48
CA GLU A 249 7.23 24.79 -29.73
C GLU A 249 7.34 24.18 -31.14
N ARG A 250 6.21 23.74 -31.73
CA ARG A 250 6.15 23.22 -33.11
C ARG A 250 6.14 24.28 -34.22
N GLU A 251 6.04 25.56 -33.88
CA GLU A 251 5.90 26.66 -34.84
C GLU A 251 7.06 26.76 -35.88
N GLY A 252 8.21 26.11 -35.60
CA GLY A 252 9.38 26.04 -36.51
C GLY A 252 9.39 24.86 -37.49
N ASP A 253 8.51 23.86 -37.33
CA ASP A 253 8.59 22.57 -38.07
C ASP A 253 7.38 22.32 -39.01
N SER A 254 6.38 23.23 -39.05
CA SER A 254 5.11 23.06 -39.76
C SER A 254 5.15 23.64 -41.15
N GLY A 255 5.44 22.83 -42.16
CA GLY A 255 5.51 23.18 -43.59
C GLY A 255 4.61 22.31 -44.48
N GLY A 256 3.61 21.61 -43.95
CA GLY A 256 2.64 20.80 -44.71
C GLY A 256 1.53 21.65 -45.33
N LYS A 257 1.32 21.57 -46.66
CA LYS A 257 0.18 22.19 -47.29
C LYS A 257 -1.15 21.58 -46.77
N GLY A 258 -1.93 22.36 -46.03
CA GLY A 258 -3.26 21.98 -45.53
C GLY A 258 -3.39 21.80 -44.02
N GLU A 259 -2.33 22.05 -43.26
CA GLU A 259 -2.41 22.07 -41.78
C GLU A 259 -2.82 23.46 -41.30
N LEU A 260 -3.63 23.48 -40.22
CA LEU A 260 -4.02 24.70 -39.52
C LEU A 260 -2.81 25.37 -38.92
N SER A 261 -2.75 26.71 -38.98
CA SER A 261 -1.72 27.49 -38.30
C SER A 261 -1.77 27.24 -36.78
N VAL A 262 -0.65 27.51 -36.08
CA VAL A 262 -0.60 27.36 -34.61
C VAL A 262 -1.66 28.24 -33.93
N GLU A 263 -1.89 29.45 -34.47
CA GLU A 263 -2.92 30.38 -33.97
C GLU A 263 -4.33 29.79 -34.11
N GLU A 264 -4.66 29.17 -35.25
CA GLU A 264 -5.94 28.50 -35.47
C GLU A 264 -6.11 27.28 -34.54
N GLN A 265 -5.04 26.51 -34.32
CA GLN A 265 -5.07 25.38 -33.37
C GLN A 265 -5.28 25.84 -31.93
N LEU A 266 -4.63 26.93 -31.51
CA LEU A 266 -4.80 27.53 -30.19
C LEU A 266 -6.21 28.10 -29.99
N GLU A 267 -6.77 28.70 -31.04
CA GLU A 267 -8.17 29.18 -30.98
C GLU A 267 -9.13 27.98 -30.82
N LEU A 268 -8.97 26.91 -31.60
CA LEU A 268 -9.79 25.71 -31.50
C LEU A 268 -9.66 25.00 -30.15
N LEU A 269 -8.50 25.11 -29.48
CA LEU A 269 -8.28 24.52 -28.17
C LEU A 269 -9.19 25.12 -27.08
N ARG A 270 -9.72 26.33 -27.27
CA ARG A 270 -10.65 27.01 -26.35
C ARG A 270 -12.07 26.46 -26.37
N TYR A 271 -12.39 25.55 -27.30
CA TYR A 271 -13.71 24.98 -27.47
C TYR A 271 -13.75 23.51 -27.01
N CYS A 272 -14.84 23.09 -26.37
CA CYS A 272 -15.08 21.68 -26.09
C CYS A 272 -15.26 20.88 -27.40
N GLU A 273 -15.20 19.55 -27.31
CA GLU A 273 -15.26 18.65 -28.45
C GLU A 273 -16.46 18.96 -29.37
N ASP A 274 -17.66 19.12 -28.77
CA ASP A 274 -18.91 19.41 -29.53
C ASP A 274 -18.83 20.75 -30.27
N CYS A 275 -18.39 21.81 -29.59
CA CYS A 275 -18.27 23.16 -30.18
C CYS A 275 -17.14 23.27 -31.20
N ARG A 276 -16.05 22.52 -31.01
CA ARG A 276 -14.90 22.45 -31.91
C ARG A 276 -15.30 21.82 -33.25
N ALA A 277 -16.06 20.71 -33.21
CA ALA A 277 -16.55 20.05 -34.41
C ALA A 277 -17.44 20.99 -35.23
N SER A 278 -18.30 21.79 -34.58
CA SER A 278 -19.17 22.76 -35.29
C SER A 278 -18.35 23.89 -35.92
N LYS A 279 -17.31 24.38 -35.26
CA LYS A 279 -16.44 25.48 -35.75
C LYS A 279 -15.50 25.06 -36.87
N ALA A 280 -15.09 23.80 -36.92
CA ALA A 280 -14.22 23.28 -37.98
C ALA A 280 -14.95 23.10 -39.33
N VAL A 281 -16.27 23.25 -39.36
CA VAL A 281 -17.12 23.13 -40.57
C VAL A 281 -17.50 24.51 -41.15
N GLU A 282 -17.30 25.59 -40.39
CA GLU A 282 -17.46 26.98 -40.84
C GLU A 282 -16.15 27.48 -41.51
#